data_5a0aab9e97060dacb553d729215dcc35
#
_entry.id   5a0aab9e97060dacb553d729215dcc35
#
_cell.length_a   1.000
_cell.length_b   1.000
_cell.length_c   1.000
_cell.angle_alpha   90.00
_cell.angle_beta   90.00
_cell.angle_gamma   90.00
#
_symmetry.space_group_name_H-M   'P 1'
#
loop_
_entity.id
_entity.type
_entity.pdbx_description
1 polymer ?
#
loop_
_entity_poly.entity_id
_entity_poly.type
_entity_poly.pdbx_seq_one_letter_code
_entity_poly.pdbx_strand_id
1 'polypeptide(L)'
;NRGQYLLFHDSSWSPDFPTAAKEMVELFVEQMQKQGTSPDAIDGVVAITPTFIGKFLDITGPVEVGQYTVTAGNVADILEIDSHRGFRERGLTEQDRKQLIFDLGNVLLKTLGKRGVSEWITLSSVFEAGMNEKHLMIFHTDEKVQSHVRDHGWDGSVAQPTSGDFLMV
;
A
#
# COMPACT_ATOMS: atom_id res chain seq x y z
N ASN A 1 -6.49 -25.70 -12.15
CA ASN A 1 -7.54 -25.45 -11.16
C ASN A 1 -7.02 -24.54 -10.04
N ARG A 2 -6.85 -23.24 -10.31
CA ARG A 2 -6.58 -22.20 -9.29
C ARG A 2 -7.86 -21.76 -8.53
N GLY A 3 -8.90 -22.51 -8.59
CA GLY A 3 -10.23 -21.87 -8.59
C GLY A 3 -10.99 -22.05 -7.38
N GLN A 4 -10.80 -22.26 -6.22
CA GLN A 4 -11.91 -22.23 -5.25
C GLN A 4 -11.65 -21.60 -3.86
N TYR A 5 -10.42 -21.22 -3.53
CA TYR A 5 -10.11 -20.80 -2.14
C TYR A 5 -9.19 -19.60 -1.99
N LEU A 6 -8.68 -18.99 -3.06
CA LEU A 6 -7.88 -17.77 -2.94
C LEU A 6 -8.82 -16.56 -2.77
N LEU A 7 -8.76 -15.93 -1.62
CA LEU A 7 -9.43 -14.67 -1.34
C LEU A 7 -8.46 -13.51 -1.56
N PHE A 8 -8.97 -12.31 -1.73
CA PHE A 8 -8.17 -11.10 -1.94
C PHE A 8 -7.01 -10.95 -0.92
N HIS A 9 -7.21 -11.37 0.32
CA HIS A 9 -6.15 -11.33 1.35
C HIS A 9 -5.02 -12.34 1.13
N ASP A 10 -5.20 -13.32 0.24
CA ASP A 10 -4.17 -14.32 -0.10
C ASP A 10 -3.29 -13.88 -1.28
N SER A 11 -3.57 -12.74 -1.90
CA SER A 11 -2.87 -12.25 -3.11
C SER A 11 -1.42 -11.80 -2.87
N SER A 12 -0.99 -11.62 -1.62
CA SER A 12 0.36 -11.13 -1.26
C SER A 12 1.39 -12.24 -1.01
N TRP A 13 1.20 -13.42 -1.59
CA TRP A 13 2.16 -14.54 -1.40
C TRP A 13 3.44 -14.38 -2.21
N SER A 14 3.41 -13.70 -3.34
CA SER A 14 4.60 -13.46 -4.12
C SER A 14 5.46 -12.39 -3.48
N PRO A 15 6.76 -12.64 -3.27
CA PRO A 15 7.69 -11.59 -2.85
C PRO A 15 7.95 -10.56 -3.95
N ASP A 16 7.67 -10.91 -5.21
CA ASP A 16 7.73 -10.02 -6.36
C ASP A 16 6.46 -9.17 -6.41
N PHE A 17 6.59 -7.87 -6.06
CA PHE A 17 5.42 -7.02 -5.91
C PHE A 17 4.61 -6.86 -7.21
N PRO A 18 5.19 -6.70 -8.42
CA PRO A 18 4.40 -6.65 -9.64
C PRO A 18 3.52 -7.88 -9.86
N THR A 19 4.03 -9.07 -9.54
CA THR A 19 3.26 -10.31 -9.61
C THR A 19 2.12 -10.32 -8.59
N ALA A 20 2.41 -9.98 -7.34
CA ALA A 20 1.40 -9.89 -6.29
C ALA A 20 0.33 -8.83 -6.63
N ALA A 21 0.73 -7.65 -7.09
CA ALA A 21 -0.18 -6.56 -7.44
C ALA A 21 -1.12 -6.95 -8.59
N LYS A 22 -0.62 -7.65 -9.60
CA LYS A 22 -1.46 -8.16 -10.69
C LYS A 22 -2.51 -9.15 -10.18
N GLU A 23 -2.11 -10.09 -9.32
CA GLU A 23 -3.04 -11.03 -8.68
C GLU A 23 -4.07 -10.29 -7.80
N MET A 24 -3.67 -9.24 -7.08
CA MET A 24 -4.59 -8.40 -6.31
C MET A 24 -5.67 -7.77 -7.18
N VAL A 25 -5.29 -7.18 -8.32
CA VAL A 25 -6.26 -6.59 -9.25
C VAL A 25 -7.23 -7.64 -9.78
N GLU A 26 -6.71 -8.79 -10.24
CA GLU A 26 -7.54 -9.87 -10.78
C GLU A 26 -8.55 -10.39 -9.73
N LEU A 27 -8.10 -10.68 -8.52
CA LEU A 27 -8.95 -11.18 -7.44
C LEU A 27 -9.97 -10.14 -6.96
N PHE A 28 -9.58 -8.87 -6.90
CA PHE A 28 -10.49 -7.79 -6.54
C PHE A 28 -11.63 -7.66 -7.56
N VAL A 29 -11.31 -7.63 -8.86
CA VAL A 29 -12.30 -7.55 -9.93
C VAL A 29 -13.23 -8.76 -9.90
N GLU A 30 -12.69 -9.97 -9.74
CA GLU A 30 -13.48 -11.20 -9.62
C GLU A 30 -14.44 -11.17 -8.42
N GLN A 31 -13.95 -10.70 -7.28
CA GLN A 31 -14.76 -10.59 -6.06
C GLN A 31 -15.89 -9.57 -6.22
N MET A 32 -15.63 -8.42 -6.84
CA MET A 32 -16.64 -7.40 -7.10
C MET A 32 -17.72 -7.91 -8.07
N GLN A 33 -17.32 -8.63 -9.13
CA GLN A 33 -18.25 -9.25 -10.07
C GLN A 33 -19.13 -10.30 -9.41
N LYS A 34 -18.59 -11.12 -8.51
CA LYS A 34 -19.38 -12.09 -7.73
C LYS A 34 -20.41 -11.42 -6.82
N GLN A 35 -20.15 -10.18 -6.40
CA GLN A 35 -21.09 -9.35 -5.62
C GLN A 35 -22.08 -8.57 -6.49
N GLY A 36 -22.06 -8.79 -7.81
CA GLY A 36 -22.94 -8.10 -8.76
C GLY A 36 -22.52 -6.65 -9.05
N THR A 37 -21.29 -6.27 -8.72
CA THR A 37 -20.74 -4.94 -8.97
C THR A 37 -19.67 -5.03 -10.06
N SER A 38 -19.74 -4.12 -11.05
CA SER A 38 -18.65 -3.92 -12.01
C SER A 38 -17.75 -2.79 -11.48
N PRO A 39 -16.54 -3.07 -11.03
CA PRO A 39 -15.63 -2.00 -10.63
C PRO A 39 -15.19 -1.19 -11.85
N ASP A 40 -14.89 0.09 -11.64
CA ASP A 40 -14.16 0.88 -12.61
C ASP A 40 -12.79 0.23 -12.92
N ALA A 41 -12.20 0.61 -14.05
CA ALA A 41 -10.87 0.12 -14.40
C ALA A 41 -9.86 0.48 -13.30
N ILE A 42 -9.08 -0.52 -12.88
CA ILE A 42 -8.00 -0.32 -11.91
C ILE A 42 -6.72 -0.10 -12.71
N ASP A 43 -6.18 1.11 -12.63
CA ASP A 43 -4.97 1.48 -13.37
C ASP A 43 -3.69 0.99 -12.69
N GLY A 44 -3.72 0.68 -11.40
CA GLY A 44 -2.54 0.19 -10.70
C GLY A 44 -2.76 -0.08 -9.21
N VAL A 45 -1.67 -0.47 -8.56
CA VAL A 45 -1.61 -0.74 -7.12
C VAL A 45 -0.43 0.00 -6.52
N VAL A 46 -0.63 0.63 -5.37
CA VAL A 46 0.44 1.26 -4.59
C VAL A 46 0.51 0.55 -3.25
N ALA A 47 1.67 -0.01 -2.93
CA ALA A 47 1.95 -0.57 -1.61
C ALA A 47 2.69 0.46 -0.76
N ILE A 48 2.24 0.63 0.48
CA ILE A 48 2.77 1.62 1.42
C ILE A 48 3.00 0.93 2.77
N THR A 49 4.19 1.10 3.34
CA THR A 49 4.47 0.61 4.69
C THR A 49 4.17 1.67 5.76
N PRO A 50 3.95 1.27 7.02
CA PRO A 50 3.82 2.21 8.14
C PRO A 50 5.03 3.15 8.28
N THR A 51 6.24 2.68 7.94
CA THR A 51 7.47 3.48 7.95
C THR A 51 7.39 4.67 6.99
N PHE A 52 6.88 4.45 5.77
CA PHE A 52 6.69 5.55 4.82
C PHE A 52 5.67 6.56 5.33
N ILE A 53 4.55 6.08 5.89
CA ILE A 53 3.52 6.96 6.47
C ILE A 53 4.12 7.80 7.60
N GLY A 54 4.97 7.21 8.45
CA GLY A 54 5.69 7.93 9.50
C GLY A 54 6.56 9.06 8.94
N LYS A 55 7.42 8.76 7.97
CA LYS A 55 8.27 9.76 7.29
C LYS A 55 7.45 10.88 6.62
N PHE A 56 6.30 10.54 6.05
CA PHE A 56 5.37 11.50 5.48
C PHE A 56 4.78 12.43 6.56
N LEU A 57 4.34 11.86 7.69
CA LEU A 57 3.77 12.62 8.82
C LEU A 57 4.81 13.48 9.55
N ASP A 58 6.10 13.14 9.53
CA ASP A 58 7.16 13.99 10.05
C ASP A 58 7.23 15.35 9.31
N ILE A 59 6.88 15.37 8.03
CA ILE A 59 6.87 16.59 7.20
C ILE A 59 5.52 17.30 7.25
N THR A 60 4.44 16.54 7.16
CA THR A 60 3.10 17.10 7.01
C THR A 60 2.43 17.41 8.34
N GLY A 61 2.96 16.88 9.42
CA GLY A 61 2.37 16.94 10.75
C GLY A 61 1.32 15.83 10.99
N PRO A 62 0.84 15.73 12.22
CA PRO A 62 -0.16 14.74 12.62
C PRO A 62 -1.48 14.93 11.89
N VAL A 63 -2.24 13.84 11.76
CA VAL A 63 -3.57 13.83 11.14
C VAL A 63 -4.59 13.19 12.07
N GLU A 64 -5.84 13.71 12.02
CA GLU A 64 -6.95 13.14 12.77
C GLU A 64 -7.69 12.11 11.93
N VAL A 65 -7.86 10.90 12.47
CA VAL A 65 -8.57 9.79 11.82
C VAL A 65 -9.51 9.14 12.83
N GLY A 66 -10.80 9.40 12.70
CA GLY A 66 -11.79 8.95 13.69
C GLY A 66 -11.47 9.52 15.07
N GLN A 67 -11.21 8.64 16.03
CA GLN A 67 -10.84 9.01 17.40
C GLN A 67 -9.32 9.10 17.63
N TYR A 68 -8.51 8.86 16.61
CA TYR A 68 -7.05 8.80 16.72
C TYR A 68 -6.38 10.04 16.15
N THR A 69 -5.45 10.60 16.89
CA THR A 69 -4.42 11.51 16.36
C THR A 69 -3.26 10.66 15.91
N VAL A 70 -3.11 10.49 14.59
CA VAL A 70 -2.04 9.69 13.97
C VAL A 70 -0.82 10.56 13.75
N THR A 71 0.31 10.11 14.29
CA THR A 71 1.61 10.78 14.23
C THR A 71 2.66 9.85 13.63
N ALA A 72 3.82 10.38 13.27
CA ALA A 72 4.96 9.57 12.87
C ALA A 72 5.37 8.53 13.93
N GLY A 73 5.24 8.89 15.21
CA GLY A 73 5.66 8.03 16.32
C GLY A 73 4.67 6.93 16.68
N ASN A 74 3.39 7.00 16.25
CA ASN A 74 2.37 6.02 16.66
C ASN A 74 1.67 5.31 15.49
N VAL A 75 1.94 5.70 14.25
CA VAL A 75 1.23 5.12 13.09
C VAL A 75 1.47 3.62 12.96
N ALA A 76 2.68 3.14 13.22
CA ALA A 76 2.99 1.72 13.18
C ALA A 76 2.18 0.96 14.24
N ASP A 77 2.16 1.44 15.47
CA ASP A 77 1.40 0.85 16.57
C ASP A 77 -0.10 0.85 16.29
N ILE A 78 -0.63 1.95 15.74
CA ILE A 78 -2.05 2.03 15.37
C ILE A 78 -2.40 0.99 14.31
N LEU A 79 -1.58 0.85 13.28
CA LEU A 79 -1.81 -0.12 12.20
C LEU A 79 -1.55 -1.57 12.66
N GLU A 80 -0.58 -1.81 13.55
CA GLU A 80 -0.28 -3.13 14.09
C GLU A 80 -1.31 -3.59 15.13
N ILE A 81 -1.69 -2.73 16.07
CA ILE A 81 -2.71 -3.02 17.08
C ILE A 81 -4.04 -3.39 16.40
N ASP A 82 -4.36 -2.71 15.32
CA ASP A 82 -5.56 -3.01 14.54
C ASP A 82 -5.43 -4.27 13.67
N SER A 83 -4.21 -4.82 13.47
CA SER A 83 -4.04 -5.94 12.52
C SER A 83 -4.24 -7.33 13.12
N HIS A 84 -3.96 -7.59 14.42
CA HIS A 84 -3.94 -8.98 14.92
C HIS A 84 -4.83 -9.26 16.13
N ARG A 85 -4.65 -8.61 17.27
CA ARG A 85 -5.38 -8.89 18.50
C ARG A 85 -5.95 -7.65 19.18
N GLY A 86 -5.29 -6.53 19.01
CA GLY A 86 -5.61 -5.30 19.74
C GLY A 86 -6.98 -4.71 19.44
N PHE A 87 -7.52 -4.91 18.23
CA PHE A 87 -8.87 -4.43 17.93
C PHE A 87 -9.95 -5.18 18.72
N ARG A 88 -9.78 -6.51 18.91
CA ARG A 88 -10.75 -7.32 19.69
C ARG A 88 -10.70 -6.98 21.18
N GLU A 89 -9.52 -6.73 21.72
CA GLU A 89 -9.33 -6.32 23.11
C GLU A 89 -9.94 -4.93 23.40
N ARG A 90 -10.04 -4.09 22.38
CA ARG A 90 -10.69 -2.76 22.45
C ARG A 90 -12.18 -2.77 22.07
N GLY A 91 -12.75 -3.93 21.79
CA GLY A 91 -14.15 -4.08 21.39
C GLY A 91 -14.45 -3.59 19.98
N LEU A 92 -13.42 -3.39 19.14
CA LEU A 92 -13.56 -3.02 17.75
C LEU A 92 -13.85 -4.26 16.87
N THR A 93 -14.56 -4.04 15.77
CA THR A 93 -14.83 -5.07 14.79
C THR A 93 -13.79 -5.04 13.66
N GLU A 94 -13.71 -6.10 12.87
CA GLU A 94 -12.87 -6.13 11.66
C GLU A 94 -13.28 -5.02 10.65
N GLN A 95 -14.56 -4.66 10.68
CA GLN A 95 -15.09 -3.58 9.85
C GLN A 95 -14.57 -2.21 10.28
N ASP A 96 -14.48 -1.97 11.60
CA ASP A 96 -13.92 -0.72 12.16
C ASP A 96 -12.44 -0.56 11.76
N ARG A 97 -11.68 -1.66 11.76
CA ARG A 97 -10.29 -1.69 11.29
C ARG A 97 -10.16 -1.32 9.81
N LYS A 98 -10.95 -1.94 8.95
CA LYS A 98 -10.95 -1.63 7.51
C LYS A 98 -11.31 -0.17 7.27
N GLN A 99 -12.28 0.34 8.03
CA GLN A 99 -12.70 1.74 7.95
C GLN A 99 -11.57 2.70 8.37
N LEU A 100 -10.83 2.37 9.44
CA LEU A 100 -9.71 3.19 9.90
C LEU A 100 -8.60 3.29 8.83
N ILE A 101 -8.24 2.18 8.20
CA ILE A 101 -7.23 2.16 7.13
C ILE A 101 -7.70 2.99 5.92
N PHE A 102 -8.97 2.84 5.54
CA PHE A 102 -9.57 3.62 4.46
C PHE A 102 -9.59 5.12 4.78
N ASP A 103 -10.00 5.48 5.99
CA ASP A 103 -10.06 6.87 6.43
C ASP A 103 -8.67 7.49 6.52
N LEU A 104 -7.67 6.75 7.02
CA LEU A 104 -6.28 7.19 7.03
C LEU A 104 -5.79 7.47 5.61
N GLY A 105 -6.01 6.55 4.67
CA GLY A 105 -5.65 6.77 3.26
C GLY A 105 -6.28 8.03 2.68
N ASN A 106 -7.57 8.25 2.92
CA ASN A 106 -8.28 9.44 2.45
C ASN A 106 -7.73 10.74 3.06
N VAL A 107 -7.40 10.73 4.35
CA VAL A 107 -6.83 11.91 5.04
C VAL A 107 -5.44 12.21 4.49
N LEU A 108 -4.59 11.20 4.28
CA LEU A 108 -3.26 11.38 3.69
C LEU A 108 -3.33 11.96 2.28
N LEU A 109 -4.22 11.45 1.42
CA LEU A 109 -4.44 11.98 0.07
C LEU A 109 -4.93 13.43 0.08
N LYS A 110 -5.88 13.76 0.96
CA LYS A 110 -6.35 15.13 1.14
C LYS A 110 -5.26 16.07 1.66
N THR A 111 -4.38 15.56 2.52
CA THR A 111 -3.24 16.30 3.05
C THR A 111 -2.25 16.63 1.94
N LEU A 112 -1.95 15.69 1.04
CA LEU A 112 -1.14 15.93 -0.15
C LEU A 112 -1.71 17.03 -1.05
N GLY A 113 -3.00 16.97 -1.34
CA GLY A 113 -3.66 17.91 -2.25
C GLY A 113 -3.70 19.37 -1.75
N LYS A 114 -3.41 19.62 -0.47
CA LYS A 114 -3.41 20.96 0.12
C LYS A 114 -2.03 21.61 0.23
N ARG A 115 -0.96 20.93 -0.22
CA ARG A 115 0.42 21.37 -0.02
C ARG A 115 0.88 22.37 -1.09
N GLY A 116 1.67 23.34 -0.65
CA GLY A 116 2.31 24.32 -1.53
C GLY A 116 3.55 23.75 -2.24
N VAL A 117 4.06 24.50 -3.24
CA VAL A 117 5.21 24.07 -4.05
C VAL A 117 6.46 23.75 -3.21
N SER A 118 6.75 24.56 -2.18
CA SER A 118 7.92 24.36 -1.32
C SER A 118 7.83 23.06 -0.51
N GLU A 119 6.64 22.71 -0.05
CA GLU A 119 6.42 21.45 0.67
C GLU A 119 6.52 20.24 -0.27
N TRP A 120 6.09 20.39 -1.52
CA TRP A 120 6.24 19.35 -2.54
C TRP A 120 7.71 19.05 -2.85
N ILE A 121 8.61 20.03 -2.83
CA ILE A 121 10.04 19.80 -2.99
C ILE A 121 10.58 18.91 -1.86
N THR A 122 10.17 19.16 -0.61
CA THR A 122 10.56 18.32 0.52
C THR A 122 9.92 16.93 0.47
N LEU A 123 8.65 16.87 0.11
CA LEU A 123 7.93 15.59 -0.02
C LEU A 123 8.49 14.73 -1.15
N SER A 124 8.95 15.32 -2.26
CA SER A 124 9.53 14.54 -3.36
C SER A 124 10.72 13.71 -2.92
N SER A 125 11.58 14.22 -2.03
CA SER A 125 12.68 13.46 -1.48
C SER A 125 12.24 12.31 -0.56
N VAL A 126 11.13 12.48 0.17
CA VAL A 126 10.55 11.41 0.99
C VAL A 126 9.93 10.32 0.11
N PHE A 127 9.26 10.71 -0.98
CA PHE A 127 8.73 9.76 -1.96
C PHE A 127 9.85 8.97 -2.63
N GLU A 128 10.89 9.66 -3.11
CA GLU A 128 12.04 9.02 -3.72
C GLU A 128 12.75 8.05 -2.76
N ALA A 129 13.03 8.48 -1.54
CA ALA A 129 13.60 7.62 -0.51
C ALA A 129 12.69 6.41 -0.21
N GLY A 130 11.38 6.64 -0.08
CA GLY A 130 10.41 5.57 0.17
C GLY A 130 10.39 4.53 -0.94
N MET A 131 10.47 4.94 -2.21
CA MET A 131 10.55 4.03 -3.36
C MET A 131 11.88 3.28 -3.42
N ASN A 132 12.99 3.95 -3.17
CA ASN A 132 14.33 3.33 -3.16
C ASN A 132 14.49 2.31 -2.03
N GLU A 133 13.92 2.59 -0.85
CA GLU A 133 13.93 1.71 0.33
C GLU A 133 12.82 0.64 0.30
N LYS A 134 11.97 0.59 -0.74
CA LYS A 134 10.82 -0.32 -0.87
C LYS A 134 9.75 -0.15 0.22
N HIS A 135 9.70 1.02 0.84
CA HIS A 135 8.59 1.42 1.71
C HIS A 135 7.39 1.98 0.95
N LEU A 136 7.58 2.32 -0.31
CA LEU A 136 6.57 2.68 -1.29
C LEU A 136 6.89 1.93 -2.59
N MET A 137 5.96 1.13 -3.08
CA MET A 137 6.11 0.38 -4.34
C MET A 137 4.91 0.64 -5.23
N ILE A 138 5.15 0.70 -6.54
CA ILE A 138 4.15 1.07 -7.53
C ILE A 138 4.04 -0.04 -8.58
N PHE A 139 2.82 -0.45 -8.87
CA PHE A 139 2.48 -1.27 -10.02
C PHE A 139 1.44 -0.54 -10.88
N HIS A 140 1.61 -0.55 -12.19
CA HIS A 140 0.67 0.04 -13.13
C HIS A 140 0.29 -0.95 -14.23
N THR A 141 -0.98 -0.96 -14.64
CA THR A 141 -1.50 -1.88 -15.66
C THR A 141 -1.08 -1.51 -17.09
N ASP A 142 -0.81 -0.23 -17.37
CA ASP A 142 -0.21 0.22 -18.62
C ASP A 142 1.28 -0.11 -18.65
N GLU A 143 1.71 -0.93 -19.62
CA GLU A 143 3.10 -1.42 -19.72
C GLU A 143 4.12 -0.29 -19.93
N LYS A 144 3.76 0.82 -20.56
CA LYS A 144 4.69 1.94 -20.76
C LYS A 144 4.99 2.63 -19.42
N VAL A 145 3.96 2.79 -18.60
CA VAL A 145 4.12 3.35 -17.25
C VAL A 145 4.87 2.35 -16.37
N GLN A 146 4.49 1.07 -16.42
CA GLN A 146 5.15 0.02 -15.64
C GLN A 146 6.64 -0.14 -16.00
N SER A 147 7.00 -0.04 -17.28
CA SER A 147 8.40 -0.07 -17.71
C SER A 147 9.18 1.08 -17.08
N HIS A 148 8.63 2.30 -17.07
CA HIS A 148 9.27 3.45 -16.44
C HIS A 148 9.46 3.25 -14.93
N VAL A 149 8.45 2.73 -14.24
CA VAL A 149 8.53 2.42 -12.79
C VAL A 149 9.61 1.37 -12.52
N ARG A 150 9.70 0.34 -13.36
CA ARG A 150 10.70 -0.73 -13.29
C ARG A 150 12.13 -0.21 -13.55
N ASP A 151 12.30 0.62 -14.56
CA ASP A 151 13.61 1.18 -14.92
C ASP A 151 14.21 2.03 -13.79
N HIS A 152 13.36 2.61 -12.93
CA HIS A 152 13.77 3.32 -11.71
C HIS A 152 13.86 2.40 -10.48
N GLY A 153 13.52 1.11 -10.63
CA GLY A 153 13.49 0.16 -9.53
C GLY A 153 12.38 0.41 -8.49
N TRP A 154 11.32 1.13 -8.83
CA TRP A 154 10.25 1.52 -7.89
C TRP A 154 9.11 0.50 -7.78
N ASP A 155 9.16 -0.54 -8.61
CA ASP A 155 8.12 -1.56 -8.66
C ASP A 155 8.27 -2.68 -7.62
N GLY A 156 9.36 -2.72 -6.85
CA GLY A 156 9.58 -3.78 -5.87
C GLY A 156 9.75 -5.17 -6.52
N SER A 157 10.16 -5.22 -7.80
CA SER A 157 10.47 -6.48 -8.46
C SER A 157 11.68 -7.16 -7.83
N VAL A 158 11.62 -8.49 -7.76
CA VAL A 158 12.74 -9.32 -7.30
C VAL A 158 13.70 -9.55 -8.45
N ALA A 159 14.96 -9.12 -8.26
CA ALA A 159 16.00 -9.35 -9.25
C ALA A 159 16.22 -10.85 -9.47
N GLN A 160 16.06 -11.30 -10.71
CA GLN A 160 16.36 -12.69 -11.07
C GLN A 160 17.85 -12.81 -11.39
N PRO A 161 18.60 -13.70 -10.70
CA PRO A 161 20.00 -13.91 -11.03
C PRO A 161 20.11 -14.52 -12.43
N THR A 162 21.08 -14.05 -13.21
CA THR A 162 21.33 -14.57 -14.54
C THR A 162 21.99 -15.96 -14.50
N SER A 163 22.54 -16.36 -13.37
CA SER A 163 23.11 -17.69 -13.11
C SER A 163 23.27 -17.94 -11.61
N GLY A 164 23.14 -19.18 -11.15
CA GLY A 164 23.27 -19.59 -9.76
C GLY A 164 21.94 -19.67 -9.01
N ASP A 165 22.02 -20.07 -7.74
CA ASP A 165 20.85 -20.15 -6.86
C ASP A 165 20.51 -18.77 -6.28
N PHE A 166 19.22 -18.53 -6.11
CA PHE A 166 18.70 -17.32 -5.48
C PHE A 166 18.10 -17.67 -4.10
N LEU A 167 18.66 -17.07 -3.07
CA LEU A 167 18.11 -17.14 -1.71
C LEU A 167 17.58 -15.76 -1.32
N MET A 168 16.30 -15.69 -1.02
CA MET A 168 15.69 -14.50 -0.44
C MET A 168 15.50 -14.75 1.05
N VAL A 169 16.10 -13.93 1.90
CA VAL A 169 16.03 -14.00 3.36
C VAL A 169 15.16 -12.86 3.86
#